data_31b82fa4eff504dde204cab3bdee8337
#
_entry.id   31b82fa4eff504dde204cab3bdee8337
#
_cell.length_a   1.000
_cell.length_b   1.000
_cell.length_c   1.000
_cell.angle_alpha   90.00
_cell.angle_beta   90.00
_cell.angle_gamma   90.00
#
_symmetry.space_group_name_H-M   'P 1'
#
loop_
_entity.id
_entity.type
_entity.pdbx_description
1 polymer ?
#
loop_
_entity_poly.entity_id
_entity_poly.type
_entity_poly.pdbx_seq_one_letter_code
_entity_poly.pdbx_strand_id
1 'polypeptide(L)'
;MKIVLMVLIVCISSLLIAYLKAHFFQEKPSKEPVKTVTATVTSKEVKSGTYQSGRSKGGHSYTVTFTTEAGQELELFAYEIEFGGLRKDMQGLLTYKGRYFLNFEEE
;
A
#
# COMPACT_ATOMS: atom_id res chain seq x y z
N MET A 1 -21.69 -42.46 -18.43
CA MET A 1 -21.73 -41.23 -19.21
C MET A 1 -22.19 -40.03 -18.38
N LYS A 2 -23.22 -40.12 -17.60
CA LYS A 2 -23.67 -38.98 -16.82
C LYS A 2 -22.63 -38.56 -15.77
N ILE A 3 -21.93 -39.50 -15.21
CA ILE A 3 -20.92 -39.17 -14.19
C ILE A 3 -19.79 -38.38 -14.80
N VAL A 4 -19.36 -38.77 -15.99
CA VAL A 4 -18.28 -38.07 -16.68
C VAL A 4 -18.71 -36.63 -17.02
N LEU A 5 -19.93 -36.48 -17.43
CA LEU A 5 -20.44 -35.15 -17.78
C LEU A 5 -20.52 -34.27 -16.54
N MET A 6 -20.97 -34.81 -15.43
CA MET A 6 -21.03 -34.04 -14.19
C MET A 6 -19.64 -33.62 -13.72
N VAL A 7 -18.68 -34.52 -13.81
CA VAL A 7 -17.31 -34.21 -13.41
C VAL A 7 -16.74 -33.10 -14.30
N LEU A 8 -17.01 -33.14 -15.58
CA LEU A 8 -16.56 -32.09 -16.48
C LEU A 8 -17.16 -30.74 -16.13
N ILE A 9 -18.43 -30.71 -15.80
CA ILE A 9 -19.08 -29.47 -15.43
C ILE A 9 -18.48 -28.90 -14.17
N VAL A 10 -18.23 -29.74 -13.18
CA VAL A 10 -17.63 -29.32 -11.93
C VAL A 10 -16.23 -28.76 -12.17
N CYS A 11 -15.45 -29.42 -12.98
CA CYS A 11 -14.09 -28.96 -13.29
C CYS A 11 -14.12 -27.61 -13.99
N ILE A 12 -15.00 -27.44 -14.96
CA ILE A 12 -15.09 -26.19 -15.68
C ILE A 12 -15.54 -25.07 -14.74
N SER A 13 -16.48 -25.34 -13.86
CA SER A 13 -16.93 -24.33 -12.91
C SER A 13 -15.80 -23.92 -11.98
N SER A 14 -15.03 -24.89 -11.51
CA SER A 14 -13.92 -24.62 -10.62
C SER A 14 -12.87 -23.73 -11.29
N LEU A 15 -12.53 -24.05 -12.52
CA LEU A 15 -11.56 -23.26 -13.28
C LEU A 15 -12.08 -21.85 -13.53
N LEU A 16 -13.35 -21.71 -13.79
CA LEU A 16 -13.95 -20.41 -14.06
C LEU A 16 -13.89 -19.54 -12.81
N ILE A 17 -14.21 -20.11 -11.67
CA ILE A 17 -14.14 -19.37 -10.41
C ILE A 17 -12.71 -18.91 -10.11
N ALA A 18 -11.75 -19.79 -10.32
CA ALA A 18 -10.35 -19.44 -10.10
C ALA A 18 -9.91 -18.34 -11.06
N TYR A 19 -10.37 -18.40 -12.29
CA TYR A 19 -10.02 -17.39 -13.27
C TYR A 19 -10.62 -16.05 -12.88
N LEU A 20 -11.86 -16.02 -12.45
CA LEU A 20 -12.50 -14.79 -12.03
C LEU A 20 -11.80 -14.16 -10.82
N LYS A 21 -11.41 -14.97 -9.87
CA LYS A 21 -10.70 -14.46 -8.71
C LYS A 21 -9.36 -13.85 -9.09
N ALA A 22 -8.64 -14.52 -9.96
CA ALA A 22 -7.36 -14.01 -10.40
C ALA A 22 -7.53 -12.71 -11.16
N HIS A 23 -8.57 -12.62 -11.97
CA HIS A 23 -8.83 -11.42 -12.74
C HIS A 23 -9.18 -10.26 -11.82
N PHE A 24 -9.96 -10.50 -10.79
CA PHE A 24 -10.31 -9.46 -9.85
C PHE A 24 -9.10 -8.98 -9.08
N PHE A 25 -8.23 -9.88 -8.69
CA PHE A 25 -7.05 -9.47 -7.95
C PHE A 25 -6.07 -8.66 -8.75
N GLN A 26 -6.03 -8.87 -10.05
CA GLN A 26 -5.12 -8.13 -10.87
C GLN A 26 -5.65 -6.79 -11.28
N GLU A 27 -6.91 -6.55 -10.98
CA GLU A 27 -7.51 -5.36 -11.44
C GLU A 27 -7.18 -4.19 -10.59
N LYS A 28 -6.82 -3.10 -11.18
CA LYS A 28 -6.71 -1.81 -10.53
C LYS A 28 -5.73 -1.69 -9.41
N PRO A 29 -4.47 -1.76 -9.72
CA PRO A 29 -3.46 -1.50 -8.69
C PRO A 29 -3.59 -0.09 -8.11
N SER A 30 -4.20 0.82 -8.85
CA SER A 30 -4.33 2.18 -8.35
C SER A 30 -5.45 2.31 -7.33
N LYS A 31 -6.26 1.27 -7.15
CA LYS A 31 -7.33 1.33 -6.17
C LYS A 31 -7.07 0.41 -5.01
N GLU A 32 -5.90 0.47 -4.49
CA GLU A 32 -5.60 -0.33 -3.34
C GLU A 32 -6.47 0.10 -2.17
N PRO A 33 -6.87 -0.81 -1.32
CA PRO A 33 -7.72 -0.46 -0.19
C PRO A 33 -6.94 0.33 0.84
N VAL A 34 -7.66 1.19 1.53
CA VAL A 34 -7.10 1.93 2.64
C VAL A 34 -6.89 0.94 3.78
N LYS A 35 -5.73 0.96 4.38
CA LYS A 35 -5.39 0.07 5.49
C LYS A 35 -5.03 0.88 6.72
N THR A 36 -5.40 0.36 7.87
CA THR A 36 -5.05 0.97 9.14
C THR A 36 -4.32 -0.06 10.00
N VAL A 37 -3.15 0.29 10.44
CA VAL A 37 -2.33 -0.61 11.26
C VAL A 37 -1.66 0.17 12.38
N THR A 38 -1.27 -0.51 13.43
CA THR A 38 -0.48 0.10 14.48
C THR A 38 0.97 0.08 14.03
N ALA A 39 1.60 1.22 14.04
CA ALA A 39 2.96 1.34 13.54
C ALA A 39 3.74 2.39 14.32
N THR A 40 5.05 2.32 14.18
CA THR A 40 5.96 3.26 14.83
C THR A 40 6.78 3.94 13.74
N VAL A 41 6.96 5.24 13.86
CA VAL A 41 7.79 5.98 12.91
C VAL A 41 9.25 5.63 13.21
N THR A 42 9.91 4.97 12.28
CA THR A 42 11.28 4.56 12.50
C THR A 42 12.28 5.43 11.76
N SER A 43 11.84 6.09 10.70
CA SER A 43 12.75 6.93 9.94
C SER A 43 11.99 7.95 9.11
N LYS A 44 12.61 9.09 8.89
CA LYS A 44 12.04 10.12 8.03
C LYS A 44 13.14 10.57 7.08
N GLU A 45 12.79 10.74 5.83
CA GLU A 45 13.77 11.15 4.84
C GLU A 45 13.19 12.16 3.88
N VAL A 46 13.93 13.21 3.60
CA VAL A 46 13.57 14.19 2.60
C VAL A 46 14.49 14.00 1.42
N LYS A 47 13.92 13.69 0.26
CA LYS A 47 14.72 13.54 -0.93
C LYS A 47 14.50 14.76 -1.80
N SER A 48 15.52 15.57 -1.97
CA SER A 48 15.38 16.68 -2.84
C SER A 48 15.51 16.16 -4.25
N GLY A 49 14.53 16.44 -5.03
CA GLY A 49 14.51 15.91 -6.34
C GLY A 49 15.26 16.74 -7.27
N THR A 50 16.40 16.28 -7.64
CA THR A 50 17.05 16.86 -8.75
C THR A 50 16.60 16.06 -9.89
N TYR A 51 15.57 16.46 -10.52
CA TYR A 51 15.13 15.70 -11.62
C TYR A 51 15.76 16.18 -12.86
N GLN A 52 16.03 15.26 -13.69
CA GLN A 52 16.64 15.62 -14.88
C GLN A 52 15.73 16.26 -15.80
N SER A 53 14.48 16.17 -15.61
CA SER A 53 13.61 16.72 -16.58
C SER A 53 13.56 18.19 -16.37
N GLY A 54 14.30 18.91 -16.44
CA GLY A 54 14.32 20.31 -16.28
C GLY A 54 13.07 21.04 -15.94
N ARG A 55 11.93 20.40 -15.99
CA ARG A 55 10.77 21.04 -15.63
C ARG A 55 10.44 20.92 -14.22
N SER A 56 11.07 20.07 -13.57
CA SER A 56 10.80 19.87 -12.22
C SER A 56 11.16 21.08 -11.44
N LYS A 57 10.30 21.55 -10.65
CA LYS A 57 10.54 22.69 -9.88
C LYS A 57 11.26 22.41 -8.65
N GLY A 58 12.03 21.45 -8.58
CA GLY A 58 12.77 21.14 -7.40
C GLY A 58 11.88 20.67 -6.28
N GLY A 59 10.90 19.91 -6.61
CA GLY A 59 10.04 19.41 -5.57
C GLY A 59 10.79 18.50 -4.64
N HIS A 60 10.42 18.51 -3.37
CA HIS A 60 10.98 17.60 -2.39
C HIS A 60 10.02 16.45 -2.18
N SER A 61 10.57 15.26 -2.06
CA SER A 61 9.78 14.09 -1.73
C SER A 61 9.98 13.78 -0.28
N TYR A 62 8.90 13.70 0.45
CA TYR A 62 8.97 13.39 1.87
C TYR A 62 8.57 11.94 2.07
N THR A 63 9.45 11.16 2.63
CA THR A 63 9.24 9.74 2.86
C THR A 63 9.35 9.42 4.33
N VAL A 64 8.40 8.68 4.85
CA VAL A 64 8.42 8.26 6.25
C VAL A 64 8.37 6.75 6.27
N THR A 65 9.26 6.14 7.06
CA THR A 65 9.28 4.70 7.22
C THR A 65 8.62 4.34 8.53
N PHE A 66 7.66 3.44 8.45
CA PHE A 66 6.95 2.95 9.62
C PHE A 66 7.23 1.47 9.79
N THR A 67 7.35 1.02 11.03
CA THR A 67 7.44 -0.40 11.31
C THR A 67 6.15 -0.83 12.00
N THR A 68 5.47 -1.80 11.43
CA THR A 68 4.19 -2.27 11.97
C THR A 68 4.44 -3.22 13.15
N GLU A 69 3.37 -3.56 13.88
CA GLU A 69 3.48 -4.52 14.95
C GLU A 69 4.00 -5.86 14.48
N ALA A 70 3.71 -6.21 13.24
CA ALA A 70 4.19 -7.47 12.69
C ALA A 70 5.66 -7.42 12.30
N GLY A 71 6.31 -6.28 12.46
CA GLY A 71 7.71 -6.13 12.09
C GLY A 71 7.94 -5.78 10.64
N GLN A 72 6.89 -5.46 9.92
CA GLN A 72 7.00 -5.10 8.52
C GLN A 72 7.33 -3.62 8.38
N GLU A 73 8.26 -3.29 7.52
CA GLU A 73 8.60 -1.90 7.26
C GLU A 73 7.80 -1.37 6.09
N LEU A 74 7.22 -0.20 6.26
CA LEU A 74 6.45 0.45 5.23
C LEU A 74 7.05 1.82 4.94
N GLU A 75 7.42 2.06 3.70
CA GLU A 75 7.95 3.35 3.31
C GLU A 75 6.86 4.07 2.56
N LEU A 76 6.39 5.18 3.10
CA LEU A 76 5.25 5.89 2.57
C LEU A 76 5.60 7.32 2.20
N PHE A 77 4.95 7.82 1.15
CA PHE A 77 5.12 9.21 0.74
C PHE A 77 4.13 10.06 1.53
N ALA A 78 4.57 11.19 2.02
CA ALA A 78 3.73 12.09 2.80
C ALA A 78 3.84 13.50 2.25
N TYR A 79 2.85 14.33 2.55
CA TYR A 79 2.93 15.73 2.21
C TYR A 79 3.78 16.45 3.25
N GLU A 80 4.27 17.60 2.90
CA GLU A 80 5.15 18.36 3.77
C GLU A 80 4.55 18.62 5.15
N ILE A 81 3.29 18.97 5.21
CA ILE A 81 2.63 19.25 6.47
C ILE A 81 2.60 18.00 7.36
N GLU A 82 2.25 16.88 6.76
CA GLU A 82 2.17 15.63 7.49
C GLU A 82 3.55 15.15 7.94
N PHE A 83 4.52 15.31 7.06
CA PHE A 83 5.88 14.93 7.38
C PHE A 83 6.40 15.73 8.57
N GLY A 84 6.08 17.03 8.61
CA GLY A 84 6.52 17.87 9.70
C GLY A 84 5.89 17.53 11.04
N GLY A 85 4.69 16.94 11.01
CA GLY A 85 4.02 16.56 12.24
C GLY A 85 4.43 15.20 12.78
N LEU A 86 5.18 14.43 12.02
CA LEU A 86 5.60 13.10 12.44
C LEU A 86 7.01 13.17 13.05
N ARG A 87 7.22 12.44 14.12
CA ARG A 87 8.52 12.40 14.75
C ARG A 87 8.97 10.95 14.90
N LYS A 88 10.27 10.76 14.86
CA LYS A 88 10.83 9.44 15.05
C LYS A 88 10.38 8.88 16.39
N ASP A 89 10.06 7.60 16.39
CA ASP A 89 9.60 6.87 17.55
C ASP A 89 8.16 7.16 17.97
N MET A 90 7.44 7.93 17.20
CA MET A 90 6.01 8.10 17.46
C MET A 90 5.29 6.80 17.16
N GLN A 91 4.42 6.39 18.03
CA GLN A 91 3.66 5.16 17.88
C GLN A 91 2.17 5.47 17.85
N GLY A 92 1.44 4.84 16.99
CA GLY A 92 0.01 5.06 16.90
C GLY A 92 -0.61 4.32 15.74
N LEU A 93 -1.80 4.76 15.37
CA LEU A 93 -2.54 4.14 14.26
C LEU A 93 -2.20 4.84 12.96
N LEU A 94 -1.66 4.07 12.04
CA LEU A 94 -1.29 4.57 10.73
C LEU A 94 -2.34 4.16 9.73
N THR A 95 -2.83 5.11 8.97
CA THR A 95 -3.74 4.85 7.86
C THR A 95 -3.03 5.21 6.57
N TYR A 96 -2.99 4.28 5.65
CA TYR A 96 -2.30 4.50 4.39
C TYR A 96 -3.00 3.78 3.25
N LYS A 97 -2.67 4.17 2.05
CA LYS A 97 -3.22 3.56 0.86
C LYS A 97 -2.07 3.34 -0.11
N GLY A 98 -1.74 2.07 -0.38
CA GLY A 98 -0.60 1.75 -1.24
C GLY A 98 0.69 2.28 -0.64
N ARG A 99 1.26 3.28 -1.26
CA ARG A 99 2.50 3.87 -0.77
C ARG A 99 2.29 5.30 -0.28
N TYR A 100 1.04 5.69 -0.09
CA TYR A 100 0.75 7.05 0.31
C TYR A 100 0.23 7.11 1.72
N PHE A 101 0.81 7.99 2.49
CA PHE A 101 0.38 8.24 3.86
C PHE A 101 -0.94 9.01 3.83
N LEU A 102 -1.89 8.60 4.62
CA LEU A 102 -3.15 9.31 4.75
C LEU A 102 -3.33 9.97 6.10
N ASN A 103 -3.08 9.24 7.17
CA ASN A 103 -3.26 9.77 8.50
C ASN A 103 -2.50 8.97 9.54
N PHE A 104 -2.12 9.60 10.63
CA PHE A 104 -1.46 8.91 11.73
C PHE A 104 -1.96 9.51 13.03
N GLU A 105 -2.56 8.67 13.86
CA GLU A 105 -3.07 9.10 15.15
C GLU A 105 -2.17 8.56 16.23
N GLU A 106 -1.47 9.45 16.90
CA GLU A 106 -0.55 9.04 17.96
C GLU A 106 -1.33 8.51 19.14
N GLU A 107 -0.87 7.43 19.71
CA GLU A 107 -1.48 6.85 20.89
C GLU A 107 -1.17 7.64 22.14
#